data_36cb7fae4337f4b2eca4f62cd79a1190
#
_entry.id   36cb7fae4337f4b2eca4f62cd79a1190
#
_cell.length_a   1.000
_cell.length_b   1.000
_cell.length_c   1.000
_cell.angle_alpha   90.00
_cell.angle_beta   90.00
_cell.angle_gamma   90.00
#
_symmetry.space_group_name_H-M   'P 1'
#
loop_
_entity.id
_entity.type
_entity.pdbx_description
1 polymer ?
#
loop_
_entity_poly.entity_id
_entity_poly.type
_entity_poly.pdbx_seq_one_letter_code
_entity_poly.pdbx_strand_id
1 'polypeptide(L)'
;DISGKVYCNGIDLRKNFQSLKNIIGFVPQQDIIYENLKLRRMLEYTAQLKMPPDTTKGERDERIQKVLQMVGLEERANEYIRKLSGGQKKRASIAVELLADPGLFFLDEPTSGLDPDTEKSLMNTLAKLSKTENKTIIMVTHTVQNINLCDKVIFMGPGGKICYCGKPDKMYVYFGKDSLVVVYSELASNVDM
;
A
#
# COMPACT_ATOMS: atom_id res chain seq x y z
N ASP A 1 0.80 5.24 26.06
CA ASP A 1 0.71 3.79 26.34
C ASP A 1 -0.08 3.09 25.24
N ILE A 2 0.43 1.96 24.76
CA ILE A 2 -0.25 1.11 23.78
C ILE A 2 -0.79 -0.11 24.51
N SER A 3 -2.11 -0.31 24.47
CA SER A 3 -2.78 -1.49 24.99
C SER A 3 -3.31 -2.38 23.86
N GLY A 4 -3.58 -3.64 24.16
CA GLY A 4 -4.09 -4.61 23.19
C GLY A 4 -2.98 -5.46 22.55
N LYS A 5 -3.42 -6.34 21.65
CA LYS A 5 -2.56 -7.30 20.93
C LYS A 5 -2.90 -7.28 19.43
N VAL A 6 -1.87 -7.40 18.60
CA VAL A 6 -2.00 -7.56 17.16
C VAL A 6 -1.41 -8.90 16.76
N TYR A 7 -2.16 -9.67 16.01
CA TYR A 7 -1.74 -10.98 15.51
C TYR A 7 -1.58 -10.96 13.99
N CYS A 8 -0.50 -11.55 13.50
CA CYS A 8 -0.29 -11.83 12.10
C CYS A 8 -0.18 -13.35 11.93
N ASN A 9 -1.10 -13.96 11.17
CA ASN A 9 -1.21 -15.41 11.04
C ASN A 9 -1.25 -16.16 12.39
N GLY A 10 -1.95 -15.62 13.38
CA GLY A 10 -2.06 -16.18 14.73
C GLY A 10 -0.85 -15.94 15.63
N ILE A 11 0.21 -15.31 15.15
CA ILE A 11 1.43 -15.00 15.89
C ILE A 11 1.35 -13.56 16.42
N ASP A 12 1.61 -13.36 17.71
CA ASP A 12 1.64 -12.04 18.34
C ASP A 12 2.78 -11.21 17.72
N LEU A 13 2.40 -10.15 16.99
CA LEU A 13 3.31 -9.30 16.24
C LEU A 13 4.34 -8.61 17.15
N ARG A 14 3.93 -8.16 18.33
CA ARG A 14 4.80 -7.42 19.26
C ARG A 14 5.89 -8.29 19.82
N LYS A 15 5.55 -9.54 20.18
CA LYS A 15 6.51 -10.50 20.74
C LYS A 15 7.45 -11.10 19.72
N ASN A 16 7.01 -11.18 18.45
CA ASN A 16 7.71 -11.89 17.37
C ASN A 16 8.07 -10.98 16.21
N PHE A 17 8.22 -9.67 16.43
CA PHE A 17 8.45 -8.71 15.35
C PHE A 17 9.67 -9.06 14.50
N GLN A 18 10.76 -9.53 15.11
CA GLN A 18 12.00 -9.86 14.39
C GLN A 18 11.81 -11.00 13.36
N SER A 19 10.96 -11.97 13.67
CA SER A 19 10.64 -13.06 12.72
C SER A 19 9.59 -12.67 11.68
N LEU A 20 8.71 -11.72 12.01
CA LEU A 20 7.63 -11.28 11.14
C LEU A 20 8.01 -10.10 10.22
N LYS A 21 9.03 -9.32 10.55
CA LYS A 21 9.41 -8.12 9.78
C LYS A 21 9.68 -8.39 8.30
N ASN A 22 10.17 -9.58 7.95
CA ASN A 22 10.50 -9.94 6.57
C ASN A 22 9.26 -10.23 5.71
N ILE A 23 8.10 -10.50 6.32
CA ILE A 23 6.83 -10.69 5.61
C ILE A 23 6.00 -9.41 5.54
N ILE A 24 6.53 -8.30 6.06
CA ILE A 24 5.85 -7.00 6.09
C ILE A 24 6.59 -6.05 5.15
N GLY A 25 5.87 -5.47 4.20
CA GLY A 25 6.29 -4.33 3.39
C GLY A 25 5.64 -3.05 3.92
N PHE A 26 6.37 -1.96 3.92
CA PHE A 26 5.86 -0.65 4.33
C PHE A 26 6.20 0.42 3.31
N VAL A 27 5.19 1.08 2.78
CA VAL A 27 5.33 2.20 1.84
C VAL A 27 4.88 3.47 2.55
N PRO A 28 5.79 4.38 2.91
CA PRO A 28 5.46 5.63 3.56
C PRO A 28 4.79 6.62 2.62
N GLN A 29 4.20 7.67 3.17
CA GLN A 29 3.58 8.75 2.41
C GLN A 29 4.59 9.43 1.47
N GLN A 30 5.80 9.74 1.97
CA GLN A 30 6.90 10.24 1.14
C GLN A 30 7.68 9.06 0.56
N ASP A 31 7.85 9.07 -0.77
CA ASP A 31 8.57 8.00 -1.46
C ASP A 31 10.06 7.98 -1.10
N ILE A 32 10.55 6.83 -0.63
CA ILE A 32 11.98 6.61 -0.36
C ILE A 32 12.62 6.01 -1.62
N ILE A 33 12.89 6.87 -2.62
CA ILE A 33 13.46 6.48 -3.90
C ILE A 33 14.64 7.39 -4.30
N TYR A 34 15.61 6.85 -5.01
CA TYR A 34 16.80 7.57 -5.45
C TYR A 34 16.60 8.15 -6.86
N GLU A 35 16.17 9.40 -6.95
CA GLU A 35 15.77 10.04 -8.21
C GLU A 35 16.86 10.09 -9.30
N ASN A 36 18.12 10.07 -8.92
CA ASN A 36 19.27 10.11 -9.83
C ASN A 36 19.66 8.73 -10.38
N LEU A 37 18.95 7.67 -9.99
CA LEU A 37 19.15 6.34 -10.55
C LEU A 37 18.11 6.03 -11.62
N LYS A 38 18.45 5.13 -12.54
CA LYS A 38 17.48 4.45 -13.38
C LYS A 38 16.66 3.48 -12.52
N LEU A 39 15.36 3.32 -12.82
CA LEU A 39 14.46 2.46 -12.05
C LEU A 39 15.01 1.04 -11.87
N ARG A 40 15.42 0.38 -12.95
CA ARG A 40 16.01 -0.95 -12.89
C ARG A 40 17.23 -1.01 -11.97
N ARG A 41 18.11 0.00 -12.07
CA ARG A 41 19.33 0.04 -11.26
C ARG A 41 19.04 0.17 -9.76
N MET A 42 18.05 0.99 -9.41
CA MET A 42 17.58 1.09 -8.03
C MET A 42 17.06 -0.26 -7.54
N LEU A 43 16.24 -0.95 -8.34
CA LEU A 43 15.72 -2.27 -7.98
C LEU A 43 16.83 -3.32 -7.84
N GLU A 44 17.87 -3.29 -8.70
CA GLU A 44 19.04 -4.19 -8.59
C GLU A 44 19.76 -4.01 -7.26
N TYR A 45 20.04 -2.77 -6.84
CA TYR A 45 20.66 -2.50 -5.55
C TYR A 45 19.76 -2.91 -4.38
N THR A 46 18.49 -2.61 -4.47
CA THR A 46 17.52 -2.98 -3.43
C THR A 46 17.36 -4.49 -3.32
N ALA A 47 17.34 -5.22 -4.44
CA ALA A 47 17.27 -6.67 -4.45
C ALA A 47 18.46 -7.32 -3.73
N GLN A 48 19.67 -6.76 -3.91
CA GLN A 48 20.88 -7.24 -3.20
C GLN A 48 20.77 -7.05 -1.67
N LEU A 49 20.02 -6.03 -1.22
CA LEU A 49 19.86 -5.73 0.21
C LEU A 49 18.69 -6.48 0.86
N LYS A 50 17.60 -6.70 0.12
CA LYS A 50 16.34 -7.22 0.65
C LYS A 50 16.11 -8.71 0.41
N MET A 51 16.70 -9.27 -0.65
CA MET A 51 16.57 -10.69 -0.95
C MET A 51 17.60 -11.52 -0.16
N PRO A 52 17.36 -12.83 0.05
CA PRO A 52 18.30 -13.72 0.74
C PRO A 52 19.72 -13.64 0.16
N PRO A 53 20.77 -13.74 0.99
CA PRO A 53 22.16 -13.58 0.53
C PRO A 53 22.60 -14.62 -0.51
N ASP A 54 21.99 -15.79 -0.49
CA ASP A 54 22.24 -16.92 -1.41
C ASP A 54 21.50 -16.81 -2.75
N THR A 55 20.65 -15.76 -2.91
CA THR A 55 19.94 -15.52 -4.17
C THR A 55 20.93 -15.22 -5.29
N THR A 56 20.86 -15.97 -6.37
CA THR A 56 21.71 -15.78 -7.56
C THR A 56 21.36 -14.49 -8.32
N LYS A 57 22.25 -14.05 -9.20
CA LYS A 57 21.98 -12.90 -10.06
C LYS A 57 20.76 -13.15 -10.97
N GLY A 58 20.62 -14.36 -11.53
CA GLY A 58 19.49 -14.73 -12.38
C GLY A 58 18.15 -14.61 -11.66
N GLU A 59 18.04 -15.16 -10.46
CA GLU A 59 16.84 -15.10 -9.63
C GLU A 59 16.48 -13.65 -9.27
N ARG A 60 17.49 -12.80 -8.98
CA ARG A 60 17.23 -11.36 -8.75
C ARG A 60 16.70 -10.67 -10.00
N ASP A 61 17.29 -10.95 -11.17
CA ASP A 61 16.85 -10.37 -12.44
C ASP A 61 15.42 -10.79 -12.78
N GLU A 62 15.07 -12.06 -12.60
CA GLU A 62 13.71 -12.59 -12.77
C GLU A 62 12.73 -11.93 -11.80
N ARG A 63 13.12 -11.80 -10.54
CA ARG A 63 12.29 -11.12 -9.53
C ARG A 63 12.05 -9.66 -9.88
N ILE A 64 13.06 -8.92 -10.31
CA ILE A 64 12.95 -7.53 -10.74
C ILE A 64 11.99 -7.42 -11.93
N GLN A 65 12.13 -8.31 -12.92
CA GLN A 65 11.25 -8.31 -14.07
C GLN A 65 9.79 -8.57 -13.68
N LYS A 66 9.55 -9.58 -12.83
CA LYS A 66 8.22 -9.89 -12.30
C LYS A 66 7.63 -8.69 -11.54
N VAL A 67 8.40 -8.05 -10.69
CA VAL A 67 7.95 -6.88 -9.90
C VAL A 67 7.61 -5.69 -10.81
N LEU A 68 8.43 -5.41 -11.82
CA LEU A 68 8.13 -4.36 -12.81
C LEU A 68 6.80 -4.63 -13.52
N GLN A 69 6.51 -5.87 -13.90
CA GLN A 69 5.23 -6.29 -14.50
C GLN A 69 4.05 -6.08 -13.55
N MET A 70 4.22 -6.48 -12.29
CA MET A 70 3.17 -6.32 -11.27
C MET A 70 2.72 -4.86 -11.10
N VAL A 71 3.67 -3.92 -11.17
CA VAL A 71 3.39 -2.49 -11.01
C VAL A 71 3.20 -1.74 -12.34
N GLY A 72 3.33 -2.42 -13.49
CA GLY A 72 3.16 -1.84 -14.83
C GLY A 72 4.20 -0.77 -15.16
N LEU A 73 5.48 -1.07 -14.89
CA LEU A 73 6.60 -0.16 -15.15
C LEU A 73 7.71 -0.79 -16.02
N GLU A 74 7.42 -1.87 -16.76
CA GLU A 74 8.41 -2.57 -17.60
C GLU A 74 9.05 -1.64 -18.62
N GLU A 75 8.24 -0.85 -19.33
CA GLU A 75 8.69 0.09 -20.35
C GLU A 75 9.50 1.25 -19.77
N ARG A 76 9.38 1.50 -18.47
CA ARG A 76 10.07 2.56 -17.75
C ARG A 76 11.31 2.09 -17.00
N ALA A 77 11.64 0.80 -17.07
CA ALA A 77 12.75 0.20 -16.33
C ALA A 77 14.10 0.93 -16.52
N ASN A 78 14.36 1.44 -17.73
CA ASN A 78 15.59 2.15 -18.06
C ASN A 78 15.52 3.67 -17.92
N GLU A 79 14.36 4.22 -17.51
CA GLU A 79 14.20 5.66 -17.27
C GLU A 79 14.79 6.07 -15.92
N TYR A 80 15.29 7.29 -15.84
CA TYR A 80 15.65 7.90 -14.56
C TYR A 80 14.40 8.17 -13.73
N ILE A 81 14.45 7.86 -12.45
CA ILE A 81 13.30 7.99 -11.52
C ILE A 81 12.80 9.44 -11.46
N ARG A 82 13.68 10.44 -11.55
CA ARG A 82 13.28 11.85 -11.63
C ARG A 82 12.38 12.21 -12.82
N LYS A 83 12.37 11.39 -13.89
CA LYS A 83 11.52 11.58 -15.06
C LYS A 83 10.17 10.90 -14.97
N LEU A 84 9.95 10.09 -13.94
CA LEU A 84 8.69 9.40 -13.69
C LEU A 84 7.65 10.39 -13.17
N SER A 85 6.38 10.20 -13.56
CA SER A 85 5.25 10.91 -12.96
C SER A 85 5.08 10.54 -11.48
N GLY A 86 4.31 11.32 -10.71
CA GLY A 86 4.03 11.05 -9.30
C GLY A 86 3.49 9.64 -9.07
N GLY A 87 2.50 9.21 -9.82
CA GLY A 87 1.97 7.85 -9.72
C GLY A 87 2.94 6.75 -10.16
N GLN A 88 3.82 7.04 -11.13
CA GLN A 88 4.89 6.10 -11.49
C GLN A 88 5.95 6.01 -10.38
N LYS A 89 6.29 7.11 -9.72
CA LYS A 89 7.18 7.13 -8.55
C LYS A 89 6.57 6.34 -7.39
N LYS A 90 5.27 6.50 -7.12
CA LYS A 90 4.57 5.73 -6.09
C LYS A 90 4.59 4.22 -6.41
N ARG A 91 4.35 3.84 -7.67
CA ARG A 91 4.45 2.44 -8.10
C ARG A 91 5.89 1.91 -8.02
N ALA A 92 6.89 2.74 -8.28
CA ALA A 92 8.30 2.39 -8.08
C ALA A 92 8.63 2.15 -6.60
N SER A 93 8.08 2.96 -5.68
CA SER A 93 8.20 2.77 -4.24
C SER A 93 7.58 1.45 -3.78
N ILE A 94 6.39 1.10 -4.31
CA ILE A 94 5.76 -0.21 -4.07
C ILE A 94 6.62 -1.35 -4.63
N ALA A 95 7.21 -1.17 -5.81
CA ALA A 95 8.11 -2.17 -6.43
C ALA A 95 9.31 -2.49 -5.55
N VAL A 96 9.90 -1.50 -4.89
CA VAL A 96 11.00 -1.67 -3.92
C VAL A 96 10.61 -2.61 -2.80
N GLU A 97 9.41 -2.48 -2.26
CA GLU A 97 8.92 -3.34 -1.19
C GLU A 97 8.54 -4.74 -1.70
N LEU A 98 8.04 -4.86 -2.93
CA LEU A 98 7.67 -6.14 -3.54
C LEU A 98 8.87 -7.08 -3.78
N LEU A 99 10.10 -6.57 -3.86
CA LEU A 99 11.30 -7.40 -4.07
C LEU A 99 11.46 -8.50 -3.01
N ALA A 100 11.19 -8.19 -1.75
CA ALA A 100 11.26 -9.14 -0.64
C ALA A 100 10.06 -10.11 -0.57
N ASP A 101 9.11 -10.00 -1.51
CA ASP A 101 7.88 -10.79 -1.57
C ASP A 101 7.04 -10.81 -0.28
N PRO A 102 6.80 -9.65 0.38
CA PRO A 102 6.05 -9.64 1.61
C PRO A 102 4.60 -10.08 1.39
N GLY A 103 4.05 -10.80 2.37
CA GLY A 103 2.64 -11.22 2.38
C GLY A 103 1.70 -10.12 2.86
N LEU A 104 2.20 -9.17 3.66
CA LEU A 104 1.45 -8.08 4.25
C LEU A 104 2.08 -6.73 3.90
N PHE A 105 1.27 -5.83 3.33
CA PHE A 105 1.67 -4.47 2.98
C PHE A 105 0.93 -3.44 3.81
N PHE A 106 1.67 -2.49 4.35
CA PHE A 106 1.13 -1.25 4.88
C PHE A 106 1.48 -0.10 3.93
N LEU A 107 0.48 0.69 3.56
CA LEU A 107 0.62 1.85 2.68
C LEU A 107 0.06 3.07 3.41
N ASP A 108 0.88 4.08 3.56
CA ASP A 108 0.50 5.34 4.20
C ASP A 108 0.21 6.38 3.12
N GLU A 109 -1.06 6.74 2.99
CA GLU A 109 -1.59 7.70 2.01
C GLU A 109 -1.00 7.55 0.59
N PRO A 110 -1.04 6.34 -0.02
CA PRO A 110 -0.35 6.09 -1.28
C PRO A 110 -0.93 6.87 -2.47
N THR A 111 -2.13 7.42 -2.35
CA THR A 111 -2.80 8.19 -3.40
C THR A 111 -2.73 9.70 -3.19
N SER A 112 -2.13 10.15 -2.10
CA SER A 112 -2.02 11.58 -1.79
C SER A 112 -1.27 12.35 -2.88
N GLY A 113 -1.85 13.47 -3.34
CA GLY A 113 -1.27 14.35 -4.36
C GLY A 113 -1.34 13.79 -5.79
N LEU A 114 -2.04 12.69 -6.03
CA LEU A 114 -2.29 12.17 -7.37
C LEU A 114 -3.58 12.77 -7.96
N ASP A 115 -3.60 12.91 -9.27
CA ASP A 115 -4.83 13.21 -10.01
C ASP A 115 -5.78 11.98 -9.99
N PRO A 116 -7.10 12.18 -10.22
CA PRO A 116 -8.10 11.11 -10.09
C PRO A 116 -7.83 9.87 -10.96
N ASP A 117 -7.32 10.05 -12.18
CA ASP A 117 -7.06 8.95 -13.09
C ASP A 117 -5.83 8.14 -12.64
N THR A 118 -4.80 8.83 -12.19
CA THR A 118 -3.59 8.22 -11.63
C THR A 118 -3.90 7.50 -10.32
N GLU A 119 -4.73 8.09 -9.43
CA GLU A 119 -5.22 7.44 -8.22
C GLU A 119 -5.95 6.14 -8.56
N LYS A 120 -6.93 6.19 -9.47
CA LYS A 120 -7.69 5.02 -9.91
C LYS A 120 -6.78 3.93 -10.49
N SER A 121 -5.80 4.32 -11.29
CA SER A 121 -4.80 3.39 -11.85
C SER A 121 -3.97 2.71 -10.75
N LEU A 122 -3.54 3.44 -9.73
CA LEU A 122 -2.81 2.89 -8.59
C LEU A 122 -3.70 1.95 -7.77
N MET A 123 -4.95 2.34 -7.46
CA MET A 123 -5.89 1.50 -6.73
C MET A 123 -6.20 0.19 -7.47
N ASN A 124 -6.33 0.22 -8.79
CA ASN A 124 -6.47 -1.00 -9.59
C ASN A 124 -5.22 -1.89 -9.52
N THR A 125 -4.02 -1.31 -9.50
CA THR A 125 -2.77 -2.06 -9.32
C THR A 125 -2.74 -2.75 -7.96
N LEU A 126 -3.12 -2.05 -6.88
CA LEU A 126 -3.20 -2.61 -5.53
C LEU A 126 -4.25 -3.72 -5.43
N ALA A 127 -5.43 -3.51 -5.98
CA ALA A 127 -6.49 -4.51 -6.03
C ALA A 127 -6.06 -5.78 -6.80
N LYS A 128 -5.32 -5.61 -7.91
CA LYS A 128 -4.72 -6.73 -8.65
C LYS A 128 -3.71 -7.48 -7.79
N LEU A 129 -2.77 -6.78 -7.14
CA LEU A 129 -1.79 -7.40 -6.24
C LEU A 129 -2.45 -8.23 -5.13
N SER A 130 -3.52 -7.71 -4.52
CA SER A 130 -4.27 -8.44 -3.50
C SER A 130 -4.87 -9.74 -4.07
N LYS A 131 -5.53 -9.67 -5.22
CA LYS A 131 -6.29 -10.80 -5.80
C LYS A 131 -5.42 -11.85 -6.50
N THR A 132 -4.41 -11.41 -7.26
CA THR A 132 -3.61 -12.33 -8.10
C THR A 132 -2.33 -12.81 -7.45
N GLU A 133 -1.75 -12.02 -6.55
CA GLU A 133 -0.49 -12.33 -5.87
C GLU A 133 -0.70 -12.71 -4.38
N ASN A 134 -1.95 -12.89 -3.96
CA ASN A 134 -2.35 -13.28 -2.60
C ASN A 134 -1.72 -12.39 -1.51
N LYS A 135 -1.72 -11.06 -1.73
CA LYS A 135 -1.18 -10.07 -0.79
C LYS A 135 -2.28 -9.49 0.07
N THR A 136 -2.02 -9.37 1.36
CA THR A 136 -2.86 -8.57 2.26
C THR A 136 -2.36 -7.14 2.24
N ILE A 137 -3.22 -6.19 1.85
CA ILE A 137 -2.88 -4.78 1.75
C ILE A 137 -3.73 -3.99 2.74
N ILE A 138 -3.06 -3.26 3.63
CA ILE A 138 -3.69 -2.33 4.57
C ILE A 138 -3.24 -0.92 4.18
N MET A 139 -4.19 -0.09 3.79
CA MET A 139 -3.94 1.26 3.33
C MET A 139 -4.60 2.27 4.27
N VAL A 140 -3.85 3.25 4.72
CA VAL A 140 -4.39 4.44 5.38
C VAL A 140 -4.60 5.52 4.33
N THR A 141 -5.79 6.10 4.29
CA THR A 141 -6.11 7.19 3.35
C THR A 141 -7.22 8.08 3.92
N HIS A 142 -7.21 9.34 3.52
CA HIS A 142 -8.30 10.28 3.79
C HIS A 142 -9.23 10.45 2.56
N THR A 143 -8.88 9.87 1.41
CA THR A 143 -9.73 9.92 0.23
C THR A 143 -10.78 8.82 0.27
N VAL A 144 -11.99 9.14 -0.14
CA VAL A 144 -13.12 8.21 -0.21
C VAL A 144 -13.37 7.73 -1.65
N GLN A 145 -12.57 8.23 -2.59
CA GLN A 145 -12.63 7.79 -3.98
C GLN A 145 -12.08 6.36 -4.11
N ASN A 146 -12.65 5.61 -5.02
CA ASN A 146 -12.21 4.25 -5.34
C ASN A 146 -12.20 3.23 -4.18
N ILE A 147 -12.83 3.53 -3.04
CA ILE A 147 -12.93 2.59 -1.90
C ILE A 147 -13.69 1.31 -2.24
N ASN A 148 -14.52 1.33 -3.27
CA ASN A 148 -15.23 0.16 -3.80
C ASN A 148 -14.29 -0.90 -4.37
N LEU A 149 -13.02 -0.57 -4.59
CA LEU A 149 -11.96 -1.52 -4.98
C LEU A 149 -11.38 -2.27 -3.77
N CYS A 150 -11.69 -1.83 -2.55
CA CYS A 150 -11.27 -2.49 -1.31
C CYS A 150 -12.24 -3.63 -0.93
N ASP A 151 -11.72 -4.71 -0.37
CA ASP A 151 -12.55 -5.80 0.16
C ASP A 151 -13.21 -5.43 1.49
N LYS A 152 -12.55 -4.56 2.28
CA LYS A 152 -13.01 -4.08 3.58
C LYS A 152 -12.56 -2.64 3.82
N VAL A 153 -13.41 -1.88 4.49
CA VAL A 153 -13.13 -0.51 4.94
C VAL A 153 -13.29 -0.44 6.46
N ILE A 154 -12.36 0.24 7.11
CA ILE A 154 -12.46 0.65 8.51
C ILE A 154 -12.57 2.17 8.52
N PHE A 155 -13.70 2.68 8.99
CA PHE A 155 -13.94 4.11 9.09
C PHE A 155 -13.70 4.58 10.52
N MET A 156 -12.75 5.50 10.67
CA MET A 156 -12.32 6.04 11.95
C MET A 156 -12.95 7.42 12.17
N GLY A 157 -13.59 7.61 13.29
CA GLY A 157 -14.12 8.89 13.74
C GLY A 157 -13.17 9.63 14.70
N PRO A 158 -13.60 10.78 15.21
CA PRO A 158 -12.84 11.56 16.17
C PRO A 158 -12.39 10.74 17.38
N GLY A 159 -11.19 11.04 17.89
CA GLY A 159 -10.60 10.29 19.00
C GLY A 159 -10.18 8.86 18.67
N GLY A 160 -10.10 8.50 17.38
CA GLY A 160 -9.65 7.17 16.94
C GLY A 160 -10.70 6.07 17.17
N LYS A 161 -11.97 6.42 17.34
CA LYS A 161 -13.06 5.46 17.51
C LYS A 161 -13.44 4.82 16.17
N ILE A 162 -13.60 3.50 16.15
CA ILE A 162 -14.08 2.80 14.94
C ILE A 162 -15.58 3.04 14.81
N CYS A 163 -15.98 3.74 13.75
CA CYS A 163 -17.38 4.02 13.42
C CYS A 163 -18.00 2.97 12.51
N TYR A 164 -17.17 2.34 11.66
CA TYR A 164 -17.60 1.27 10.76
C TYR A 164 -16.45 0.32 10.46
N CYS A 165 -16.76 -0.97 10.30
CA CYS A 165 -15.82 -1.98 9.82
C CYS A 165 -16.58 -3.01 8.99
N GLY A 166 -16.40 -3.00 7.67
CA GLY A 166 -17.15 -3.88 6.78
C GLY A 166 -16.87 -3.65 5.30
N LYS A 167 -17.72 -4.22 4.45
CA LYS A 167 -17.63 -4.02 2.99
C LYS A 167 -18.02 -2.61 2.59
N PRO A 168 -17.38 -2.01 1.56
CA PRO A 168 -17.66 -0.64 1.12
C PRO A 168 -19.14 -0.40 0.76
N ASP A 169 -19.79 -1.35 0.07
CA ASP A 169 -21.19 -1.28 -0.35
C ASP A 169 -22.18 -1.20 0.84
N LYS A 170 -21.84 -1.83 1.96
CA LYS A 170 -22.67 -1.83 3.17
C LYS A 170 -22.52 -0.55 4.01
N MET A 171 -21.48 0.23 3.77
CA MET A 171 -21.20 1.44 4.55
C MET A 171 -22.26 2.51 4.32
N TYR A 172 -22.71 2.72 3.08
CA TYR A 172 -23.76 3.68 2.75
C TYR A 172 -25.08 3.36 3.46
N VAL A 173 -25.44 2.06 3.48
CA VAL A 173 -26.65 1.59 4.20
C VAL A 173 -26.50 1.80 5.70
N TYR A 174 -25.32 1.50 6.25
CA TYR A 174 -25.05 1.64 7.68
C TYR A 174 -25.18 3.07 8.17
N PHE A 175 -24.63 4.04 7.43
CA PHE A 175 -24.74 5.47 7.77
C PHE A 175 -26.04 6.12 7.31
N GLY A 176 -26.86 5.44 6.49
CA GLY A 176 -28.08 6.01 5.92
C GLY A 176 -27.83 7.24 5.03
N LYS A 177 -26.68 7.27 4.36
CA LYS A 177 -26.22 8.40 3.55
C LYS A 177 -25.75 7.95 2.19
N ASP A 178 -25.97 8.77 1.18
CA ASP A 178 -25.56 8.50 -0.21
C ASP A 178 -24.14 9.01 -0.51
N SER A 179 -23.52 9.73 0.43
CA SER A 179 -22.19 10.32 0.26
C SER A 179 -21.36 10.22 1.52
N LEU A 180 -20.14 9.74 1.37
CA LEU A 180 -19.16 9.67 2.47
C LEU A 180 -18.63 11.03 2.89
N VAL A 181 -18.66 12.02 1.99
CA VAL A 181 -18.33 13.42 2.34
C VAL A 181 -19.30 13.93 3.41
N VAL A 182 -20.58 13.59 3.28
CA VAL A 182 -21.60 13.95 4.27
C VAL A 182 -21.35 13.22 5.59
N VAL A 183 -21.01 11.94 5.54
CA VAL A 183 -20.65 11.15 6.74
C VAL A 183 -19.45 11.78 7.47
N TYR A 184 -18.41 12.17 6.73
CA TYR A 184 -17.23 12.84 7.29
C TYR A 184 -17.59 14.17 7.97
N SER A 185 -18.39 14.99 7.31
CA SER A 185 -18.81 16.29 7.84
C SER A 185 -19.63 16.14 9.12
N GLU A 186 -20.54 15.16 9.16
CA GLU A 186 -21.37 14.91 10.36
C GLU A 186 -20.55 14.36 11.53
N LEU A 187 -19.62 13.43 11.27
CA LEU A 187 -18.74 12.91 12.31
C LEU A 187 -17.77 13.97 12.83
N ALA A 188 -17.30 14.88 11.97
CA ALA A 188 -16.44 15.99 12.37
C ALA A 188 -17.18 17.04 13.19
N SER A 189 -18.48 17.28 12.91
CA SER A 189 -19.30 18.25 13.63
C SER A 189 -19.85 17.74 14.95
N ASN A 190 -19.93 16.42 15.15
CA ASN A 190 -20.45 15.78 16.37
C ASN A 190 -19.32 15.39 17.36
N VAL A 191 -18.29 16.22 17.49
CA VAL A 191 -17.15 16.00 18.42
C VAL A 191 -17.57 16.13 19.89
N ASP A 192 -18.79 16.60 20.18
CA ASP A 192 -19.30 16.89 21.54
C ASP A 192 -20.34 15.87 22.08
N MET A 193 -20.37 14.64 21.54
CA MET A 193 -21.20 13.57 22.12
C MET A 193 -20.40 12.39 22.64
#